data_9d518f42dafddf7d0377cc31311b49d9
#
_entry.id   9d518f42dafddf7d0377cc31311b49d9
#
_cell.length_a   1.000
_cell.length_b   1.000
_cell.length_c   1.000
_cell.angle_alpha   90.00
_cell.angle_beta   90.00
_cell.angle_gamma   90.00
#
_symmetry.space_group_name_H-M   'P 1'
#
loop_
_entity.id
_entity.type
_entity.pdbx_description
1 polymer ?
#
loop_
_entity_poly.entity_id
_entity_poly.type
_entity_poly.pdbx_seq_one_letter_code
_entity_poly.pdbx_strand_id
1 'polypeptide(L)'
;MIDLAKTPSFRLDGKRALVTGGGRGIGLAAASALAEAGAHVTLAARTQAQIEAAAQAIRARGDKAAALELDVTDLDAVRRAIAAAEPFDVLVNNAGTNRPAPFVDVKIEDFDAIFALNVRAAFFMAQAVARLLIEARRPGSIINISSQMGHVGAARRTVYCATKHAMEGFTKSMAIELAPHNIRVNSLGPTFLETPMTRPFFEDKAFREEVLSKIKLGRLGQLEELTGAIVFLASDASSLMTGAALVLDGGWTAE
;
A
#
# COMPACT_ATOMS: atom_id res chain seq x y z
N MET A 1 2.37 42.76 10.40
CA MET A 1 3.32 41.62 10.31
C MET A 1 2.86 40.68 9.19
N ILE A 2 3.78 40.23 8.36
CA ILE A 2 3.45 39.22 7.32
C ILE A 2 3.38 37.88 8.03
N ASP A 3 2.23 37.19 7.91
CA ASP A 3 2.06 35.84 8.42
C ASP A 3 2.62 34.83 7.38
N LEU A 4 3.64 34.07 7.78
CA LEU A 4 4.29 33.08 6.92
C LEU A 4 3.63 31.71 7.11
N ALA A 5 3.23 31.07 6.02
CA ALA A 5 2.74 29.69 6.06
C ALA A 5 3.82 28.74 6.63
N LYS A 6 3.40 27.82 7.50
CA LYS A 6 4.28 26.80 8.09
C LYS A 6 4.07 25.48 7.37
N THR A 7 5.15 24.76 7.08
CA THR A 7 5.08 23.40 6.53
C THR A 7 4.41 22.47 7.54
N PRO A 8 3.35 21.73 7.16
CA PRO A 8 2.74 20.72 8.02
C PRO A 8 3.72 19.60 8.39
N SER A 9 3.46 18.94 9.51
CA SER A 9 4.35 17.90 10.03
C SER A 9 4.30 16.62 9.19
N PHE A 10 5.46 16.00 8.98
CA PHE A 10 5.62 14.65 8.49
C PHE A 10 5.68 13.60 9.62
N ARG A 11 5.67 14.05 10.89
CA ARG A 11 5.72 13.15 12.05
C ARG A 11 4.38 12.47 12.29
N LEU A 12 4.48 11.24 12.79
CA LEU A 12 3.34 10.36 13.08
C LEU A 12 3.30 9.98 14.57
N ASP A 13 3.87 10.83 15.44
CA ASP A 13 3.92 10.57 16.88
C ASP A 13 2.51 10.34 17.45
N GLY A 14 2.35 9.25 18.19
CA GLY A 14 1.06 8.85 18.77
C GLY A 14 0.05 8.26 17.78
N LYS A 15 0.36 8.19 16.48
CA LYS A 15 -0.49 7.53 15.48
C LYS A 15 -0.31 6.01 15.51
N ARG A 16 -1.36 5.29 15.20
CA ARG A 16 -1.35 3.84 15.02
C ARG A 16 -1.51 3.51 13.54
N ALA A 17 -0.62 2.70 13.01
CA ALA A 17 -0.63 2.31 11.60
C ALA A 17 -0.80 0.79 11.45
N LEU A 18 -1.63 0.37 10.49
CA LEU A 18 -1.78 -1.02 10.06
C LEU A 18 -1.21 -1.17 8.65
N VAL A 19 -0.32 -2.15 8.46
CA VAL A 19 0.28 -2.45 7.14
C VAL A 19 -0.01 -3.91 6.79
N THR A 20 -0.82 -4.14 5.75
CA THR A 20 -1.10 -5.50 5.26
C THR A 20 0.02 -5.98 4.33
N GLY A 21 0.37 -7.26 4.42
CA GLY A 21 1.55 -7.79 3.73
C GLY A 21 2.87 -7.20 4.25
N GLY A 22 2.92 -6.84 5.56
CA GLY A 22 4.00 -6.07 6.18
C GLY A 22 5.33 -6.83 6.37
N GLY A 23 5.39 -8.13 6.09
CA GLY A 23 6.56 -8.95 6.42
C GLY A 23 7.76 -8.83 5.46
N ARG A 24 7.61 -8.24 4.27
CA ARG A 24 8.66 -8.10 3.26
C ARG A 24 8.35 -7.02 2.22
N GLY A 25 9.34 -6.69 1.40
CA GLY A 25 9.20 -5.81 0.23
C GLY A 25 8.59 -4.46 0.59
N ILE A 26 7.66 -3.97 -0.22
CA ILE A 26 7.01 -2.65 -0.05
C ILE A 26 6.32 -2.54 1.31
N GLY A 27 5.64 -3.61 1.76
CA GLY A 27 4.96 -3.59 3.06
C GLY A 27 5.92 -3.43 4.24
N LEU A 28 7.06 -4.09 4.22
CA LEU A 28 8.09 -3.93 5.26
C LEU A 28 8.72 -2.54 5.20
N ALA A 29 9.04 -2.03 4.01
CA ALA A 29 9.56 -0.67 3.83
C ALA A 29 8.55 0.38 4.34
N ALA A 30 7.27 0.20 4.04
CA ALA A 30 6.20 1.06 4.55
C ALA A 30 6.12 1.02 6.08
N ALA A 31 6.11 -0.18 6.67
CA ALA A 31 6.06 -0.35 8.12
C ALA A 31 7.28 0.30 8.81
N SER A 32 8.47 0.08 8.26
CA SER A 32 9.72 0.66 8.74
C SER A 32 9.67 2.19 8.73
N ALA A 33 9.25 2.79 7.61
CA ALA A 33 9.20 4.25 7.46
C ALA A 33 8.15 4.92 8.36
N LEU A 34 6.96 4.30 8.49
CA LEU A 34 5.94 4.81 9.39
C LEU A 34 6.37 4.74 10.85
N ALA A 35 7.07 3.67 11.27
CA ALA A 35 7.61 3.53 12.61
C ALA A 35 8.71 4.58 12.89
N GLU A 36 9.65 4.79 11.96
CA GLU A 36 10.69 5.82 12.02
C GLU A 36 10.09 7.24 12.11
N ALA A 37 8.96 7.46 11.43
CA ALA A 37 8.21 8.72 11.55
C ALA A 37 7.48 8.88 12.90
N GLY A 38 7.48 7.87 13.77
CA GLY A 38 6.93 7.92 15.15
C GLY A 38 5.64 7.13 15.37
N ALA A 39 5.11 6.44 14.34
CA ALA A 39 3.90 5.65 14.49
C ALA A 39 4.14 4.35 15.27
N HIS A 40 3.10 3.86 15.95
CA HIS A 40 3.04 2.47 16.42
C HIS A 40 2.50 1.59 15.27
N VAL A 41 3.36 0.78 14.65
CA VAL A 41 3.00 0.04 13.44
C VAL A 41 2.62 -1.41 13.76
N THR A 42 1.48 -1.85 13.26
CA THR A 42 1.07 -3.26 13.26
C THR A 42 1.29 -3.85 11.86
N LEU A 43 2.16 -4.85 11.78
CA LEU A 43 2.43 -5.60 10.55
C LEU A 43 1.49 -6.79 10.48
N ALA A 44 0.62 -6.84 9.47
CA ALA A 44 -0.32 -7.93 9.28
C ALA A 44 0.07 -8.79 8.07
N ALA A 45 0.19 -10.10 8.26
CA ALA A 45 0.34 -11.10 7.19
C ALA A 45 0.06 -12.52 7.71
N ARG A 46 -0.01 -13.50 6.81
CA ARG A 46 -0.32 -14.91 7.13
C ARG A 46 0.82 -15.66 7.82
N THR A 47 2.06 -15.21 7.65
CA THR A 47 3.24 -15.92 8.15
C THR A 47 3.72 -15.24 9.42
N GLN A 48 3.28 -15.73 10.58
CA GLN A 48 3.58 -15.17 11.89
C GLN A 48 5.09 -14.97 12.11
N ALA A 49 5.91 -15.98 11.82
CA ALA A 49 7.35 -15.89 12.02
C ALA A 49 7.99 -14.75 11.20
N GLN A 50 7.49 -14.48 9.98
CA GLN A 50 8.02 -13.44 9.12
C GLN A 50 7.69 -12.04 9.64
N ILE A 51 6.44 -11.80 10.06
CA ILE A 51 6.03 -10.49 10.58
C ILE A 51 6.60 -10.25 11.99
N GLU A 52 6.79 -11.28 12.79
CA GLU A 52 7.43 -11.12 14.10
C GLU A 52 8.92 -10.76 13.96
N ALA A 53 9.66 -11.42 13.06
CA ALA A 53 11.04 -11.05 12.76
C ALA A 53 11.13 -9.59 12.25
N ALA A 54 10.20 -9.18 11.37
CA ALA A 54 10.13 -7.81 10.88
C ALA A 54 9.82 -6.79 11.99
N ALA A 55 8.84 -7.09 12.85
CA ALA A 55 8.51 -6.24 14.00
C ALA A 55 9.66 -6.15 15.00
N GLN A 56 10.37 -7.26 15.24
CA GLN A 56 11.54 -7.28 16.10
C GLN A 56 12.67 -6.40 15.54
N ALA A 57 12.94 -6.46 14.24
CA ALA A 57 13.93 -5.61 13.59
C ALA A 57 13.59 -4.11 13.73
N ILE A 58 12.31 -3.74 13.61
CA ILE A 58 11.86 -2.36 13.83
C ILE A 58 12.05 -1.97 15.30
N ARG A 59 11.64 -2.81 16.25
CA ARG A 59 11.82 -2.56 17.70
C ARG A 59 13.29 -2.43 18.10
N ALA A 60 14.19 -3.20 17.46
CA ALA A 60 15.63 -3.13 17.73
C ALA A 60 16.26 -1.77 17.38
N ARG A 61 15.61 -0.96 16.54
CA ARG A 61 15.99 0.45 16.26
C ARG A 61 15.42 1.45 17.29
N GLY A 62 14.63 0.99 18.24
CA GLY A 62 13.94 1.85 19.20
C GLY A 62 12.54 2.29 18.78
N ASP A 63 12.07 1.85 17.62
CA ASP A 63 10.76 2.16 17.07
C ASP A 63 9.67 1.21 17.62
N LYS A 64 8.37 1.55 17.41
CA LYS A 64 7.24 0.79 17.94
C LYS A 64 6.60 -0.08 16.86
N ALA A 65 6.64 -1.40 17.04
CA ALA A 65 6.03 -2.34 16.11
C ALA A 65 5.43 -3.56 16.81
N ALA A 66 4.33 -4.08 16.24
CA ALA A 66 3.67 -5.31 16.63
C ALA A 66 3.37 -6.19 15.40
N ALA A 67 3.29 -7.50 15.60
CA ALA A 67 2.90 -8.45 14.58
C ALA A 67 1.44 -8.88 14.79
N LEU A 68 0.70 -9.02 13.69
CA LEU A 68 -0.68 -9.53 13.67
C LEU A 68 -0.79 -10.62 12.59
N GLU A 69 -0.90 -11.88 13.01
CA GLU A 69 -1.19 -12.96 12.06
C GLU A 69 -2.61 -12.80 11.52
N LEU A 70 -2.74 -12.56 10.22
CA LEU A 70 -4.02 -12.31 9.58
C LEU A 70 -3.97 -12.69 8.09
N ASP A 71 -4.87 -13.56 7.67
CA ASP A 71 -5.21 -13.71 6.26
C ASP A 71 -6.26 -12.65 5.89
N VAL A 72 -5.85 -11.66 5.10
CA VAL A 72 -6.74 -10.57 4.67
C VAL A 72 -7.85 -11.04 3.72
N THR A 73 -7.79 -12.27 3.20
CA THR A 73 -8.85 -12.86 2.37
C THR A 73 -9.96 -13.50 3.21
N ASP A 74 -9.69 -13.83 4.49
CA ASP A 74 -10.69 -14.21 5.48
C ASP A 74 -11.34 -12.95 6.08
N LEU A 75 -12.47 -12.55 5.50
CA LEU A 75 -13.14 -11.31 5.90
C LEU A 75 -13.73 -11.36 7.31
N ASP A 76 -14.04 -12.53 7.82
CA ASP A 76 -14.55 -12.66 9.19
C ASP A 76 -13.41 -12.52 10.19
N ALA A 77 -12.23 -13.07 9.88
CA ALA A 77 -11.03 -12.81 10.67
C ALA A 77 -10.64 -11.32 10.65
N VAL A 78 -10.71 -10.68 9.47
CA VAL A 78 -10.48 -9.23 9.33
C VAL A 78 -11.43 -8.43 10.23
N ARG A 79 -12.74 -8.69 10.17
CA ARG A 79 -13.73 -7.99 11.00
C ARG A 79 -13.46 -8.16 12.49
N ARG A 80 -13.19 -9.40 12.94
CA ARG A 80 -12.88 -9.68 14.35
C ARG A 80 -11.58 -8.98 14.79
N ALA A 81 -10.53 -9.07 14.01
CA ALA A 81 -9.23 -8.49 14.35
C ALA A 81 -9.29 -6.94 14.45
N ILE A 82 -9.98 -6.29 13.50
CA ILE A 82 -10.11 -4.82 13.50
C ILE A 82 -11.04 -4.36 14.61
N ALA A 83 -12.17 -5.04 14.85
CA ALA A 83 -13.09 -4.68 15.93
C ALA A 83 -12.51 -4.85 17.35
N ALA A 84 -11.55 -5.76 17.53
CA ALA A 84 -10.85 -5.97 18.79
C ALA A 84 -9.66 -5.00 19.02
N ALA A 85 -9.29 -4.23 18.00
CA ALA A 85 -8.16 -3.30 18.08
C ALA A 85 -8.63 -1.89 18.46
N GLU A 86 -7.72 -1.10 19.02
CA GLU A 86 -7.88 0.35 19.02
C GLU A 86 -7.81 0.89 17.58
N PRO A 87 -8.51 1.99 17.24
CA PRO A 87 -8.53 2.55 15.91
C PRO A 87 -7.12 2.77 15.32
N PHE A 88 -6.94 2.35 14.07
CA PHE A 88 -5.75 2.64 13.29
C PHE A 88 -5.94 3.97 12.54
N ASP A 89 -5.09 4.96 12.83
CA ASP A 89 -5.10 6.27 12.16
C ASP A 89 -4.61 6.18 10.71
N VAL A 90 -3.78 5.18 10.41
CA VAL A 90 -3.21 4.93 9.09
C VAL A 90 -3.42 3.48 8.70
N LEU A 91 -3.94 3.25 7.50
CA LEU A 91 -3.97 1.93 6.86
C LEU A 91 -3.13 1.96 5.58
N VAL A 92 -2.20 1.01 5.45
CA VAL A 92 -1.52 0.71 4.19
C VAL A 92 -2.03 -0.63 3.66
N ASN A 93 -2.93 -0.60 2.67
CA ASN A 93 -3.38 -1.75 1.92
C ASN A 93 -2.30 -2.15 0.91
N ASN A 94 -1.37 -3.01 1.33
CA ASN A 94 -0.25 -3.43 0.50
C ASN A 94 -0.34 -4.92 0.09
N ALA A 95 -1.05 -5.77 0.83
CA ALA A 95 -1.18 -7.17 0.48
C ALA A 95 -1.71 -7.33 -0.96
N GLY A 96 -0.96 -8.06 -1.79
CA GLY A 96 -1.30 -8.23 -3.20
C GLY A 96 -0.44 -9.30 -3.87
N THR A 97 -0.90 -9.73 -5.05
CA THR A 97 -0.20 -10.74 -5.86
C THR A 97 -0.40 -10.47 -7.35
N ASN A 98 0.46 -11.11 -8.14
CA ASN A 98 0.37 -11.12 -9.59
C ASN A 98 0.76 -12.52 -10.10
N ARG A 99 0.02 -13.04 -11.08
CA ARG A 99 0.29 -14.30 -11.79
C ARG A 99 0.29 -14.02 -13.28
N PRO A 100 1.48 -13.74 -13.86
CA PRO A 100 1.58 -13.38 -15.28
C PRO A 100 1.21 -14.54 -16.19
N ALA A 101 0.27 -14.31 -17.12
CA ALA A 101 -0.09 -15.27 -18.17
C ALA A 101 -0.53 -14.53 -19.44
N PRO A 102 -0.36 -15.11 -20.65
CA PRO A 102 -1.05 -14.62 -21.83
C PRO A 102 -2.56 -14.57 -21.58
N PHE A 103 -3.25 -13.60 -22.18
CA PHE A 103 -4.70 -13.42 -21.94
C PHE A 103 -5.52 -14.69 -22.18
N VAL A 104 -5.22 -15.40 -23.25
CA VAL A 104 -5.95 -16.62 -23.64
C VAL A 104 -5.69 -17.82 -22.73
N ASP A 105 -4.62 -17.76 -21.91
CA ASP A 105 -4.19 -18.85 -21.03
C ASP A 105 -4.49 -18.53 -19.54
N VAL A 106 -5.16 -17.42 -19.26
CA VAL A 106 -5.55 -17.06 -17.88
C VAL A 106 -6.51 -18.10 -17.34
N LYS A 107 -6.15 -18.71 -16.22
CA LYS A 107 -6.99 -19.67 -15.50
C LYS A 107 -8.00 -18.95 -14.62
N ILE A 108 -9.21 -19.53 -14.49
CA ILE A 108 -10.27 -18.97 -13.63
C ILE A 108 -9.78 -18.86 -12.17
N GLU A 109 -9.07 -19.88 -11.69
CA GLU A 109 -8.57 -19.93 -10.31
C GLU A 109 -7.53 -18.83 -10.06
N ASP A 110 -6.73 -18.46 -11.06
CA ASP A 110 -5.77 -17.36 -10.98
C ASP A 110 -6.47 -16.00 -10.99
N PHE A 111 -7.49 -15.83 -11.83
CA PHE A 111 -8.33 -14.65 -11.86
C PHE A 111 -8.98 -14.43 -10.48
N ASP A 112 -9.68 -15.45 -9.96
CA ASP A 112 -10.39 -15.36 -8.68
C ASP A 112 -9.43 -15.07 -7.52
N ALA A 113 -8.28 -15.75 -7.46
CA ALA A 113 -7.30 -15.55 -6.40
C ALA A 113 -6.69 -14.13 -6.42
N ILE A 114 -6.42 -13.59 -7.61
CA ILE A 114 -5.87 -12.23 -7.75
C ILE A 114 -6.93 -11.19 -7.37
N PHE A 115 -8.18 -11.33 -7.81
CA PHE A 115 -9.26 -10.43 -7.43
C PHE A 115 -9.61 -10.52 -5.94
N ALA A 116 -9.63 -11.73 -5.38
CA ALA A 116 -9.89 -11.93 -3.96
C ALA A 116 -8.87 -11.18 -3.08
N LEU A 117 -7.57 -11.24 -3.44
CA LEU A 117 -6.52 -10.59 -2.66
C LEU A 117 -6.39 -9.09 -2.98
N ASN A 118 -6.27 -8.73 -4.27
CA ASN A 118 -5.92 -7.36 -4.65
C ASN A 118 -7.09 -6.38 -4.55
N VAL A 119 -8.34 -6.87 -4.72
CA VAL A 119 -9.54 -6.02 -4.75
C VAL A 119 -10.40 -6.26 -3.51
N ARG A 120 -10.94 -7.49 -3.37
CA ARG A 120 -11.91 -7.80 -2.32
C ARG A 120 -11.31 -7.61 -0.93
N ALA A 121 -10.12 -8.14 -0.67
CA ALA A 121 -9.48 -8.02 0.63
C ALA A 121 -9.11 -6.56 0.96
N ALA A 122 -8.53 -5.82 0.01
CA ALA A 122 -8.18 -4.40 0.22
C ALA A 122 -9.42 -3.54 0.49
N PHE A 123 -10.50 -3.75 -0.26
CA PHE A 123 -11.77 -3.04 -0.09
C PHE A 123 -12.37 -3.26 1.31
N PHE A 124 -12.51 -4.50 1.73
CA PHE A 124 -13.13 -4.81 3.03
C PHE A 124 -12.23 -4.52 4.23
N MET A 125 -10.90 -4.56 4.05
CA MET A 125 -9.97 -4.07 5.05
C MET A 125 -10.13 -2.55 5.26
N ALA A 126 -10.18 -1.78 4.17
CA ALA A 126 -10.43 -0.34 4.23
C ALA A 126 -11.80 -0.04 4.88
N GLN A 127 -12.84 -0.80 4.53
CA GLN A 127 -14.18 -0.65 5.13
C GLN A 127 -14.15 -0.88 6.66
N ALA A 128 -13.49 -1.95 7.10
CA ALA A 128 -13.40 -2.27 8.53
C ALA A 128 -12.67 -1.17 9.32
N VAL A 129 -11.52 -0.69 8.81
CA VAL A 129 -10.75 0.40 9.44
C VAL A 129 -11.55 1.71 9.42
N ALA A 130 -12.15 2.07 8.29
CA ALA A 130 -12.94 3.30 8.18
C ALA A 130 -14.13 3.30 9.13
N ARG A 131 -14.85 2.18 9.26
CA ARG A 131 -15.96 2.05 10.22
C ARG A 131 -15.51 2.33 11.65
N LEU A 132 -14.40 1.73 12.08
CA LEU A 132 -13.87 1.93 13.42
C LEU A 132 -13.43 3.38 13.67
N LEU A 133 -12.84 4.04 12.66
CA LEU A 133 -12.48 5.46 12.73
C LEU A 133 -13.72 6.36 12.86
N ILE A 134 -14.77 6.09 12.07
CA ILE A 134 -16.05 6.83 12.10
C ILE A 134 -16.72 6.70 13.48
N GLU A 135 -16.82 5.47 14.00
CA GLU A 135 -17.39 5.18 15.32
C GLU A 135 -16.62 5.90 16.44
N ALA A 136 -15.28 5.92 16.32
CA ALA A 136 -14.41 6.61 17.26
C ALA A 136 -14.33 8.14 17.03
N ARG A 137 -14.94 8.69 15.98
CA ARG A 137 -14.83 10.09 15.54
C ARG A 137 -13.37 10.55 15.35
N ARG A 138 -12.53 9.69 14.80
CA ARG A 138 -11.10 9.97 14.58
C ARG A 138 -10.82 10.19 13.10
N PRO A 139 -9.97 11.17 12.75
CA PRO A 139 -9.47 11.32 11.38
C PRO A 139 -8.55 10.16 11.02
N GLY A 140 -8.34 9.92 9.71
CA GLY A 140 -7.46 8.86 9.26
C GLY A 140 -6.89 9.06 7.86
N SER A 141 -5.95 8.17 7.50
CA SER A 141 -5.40 8.09 6.16
C SER A 141 -5.35 6.63 5.69
N ILE A 142 -5.99 6.33 4.56
CA ILE A 142 -5.96 5.03 3.90
C ILE A 142 -5.11 5.16 2.64
N ILE A 143 -4.06 4.33 2.54
CA ILE A 143 -3.11 4.31 1.44
C ILE A 143 -3.23 2.95 0.75
N ASN A 144 -3.73 2.94 -0.48
CA ASN A 144 -3.82 1.75 -1.30
C ASN A 144 -2.56 1.62 -2.16
N ILE A 145 -1.77 0.55 -1.97
CA ILE A 145 -0.62 0.29 -2.83
C ILE A 145 -1.12 -0.28 -4.16
N SER A 146 -1.21 0.63 -5.12
CA SER A 146 -1.61 0.36 -6.50
C SER A 146 -0.41 -0.08 -7.35
N SER A 147 -0.30 0.45 -8.54
CA SER A 147 0.80 0.26 -9.50
C SER A 147 0.66 1.31 -10.61
N GLN A 148 1.74 1.63 -11.34
CA GLN A 148 1.61 2.31 -12.62
C GLN A 148 0.65 1.55 -13.57
N MET A 149 0.52 0.20 -13.39
CA MET A 149 -0.45 -0.63 -14.13
C MET A 149 -1.92 -0.42 -13.69
N GLY A 150 -2.19 0.48 -12.77
CA GLY A 150 -3.53 1.02 -12.50
C GLY A 150 -3.92 2.15 -13.46
N HIS A 151 -2.98 2.60 -14.30
CA HIS A 151 -3.14 3.71 -15.24
C HIS A 151 -2.85 3.30 -16.68
N VAL A 152 -2.06 2.24 -16.91
CA VAL A 152 -1.68 1.73 -18.22
C VAL A 152 -1.81 0.21 -18.28
N GLY A 153 -1.88 -0.34 -19.50
CA GLY A 153 -1.85 -1.77 -19.74
C GLY A 153 -0.43 -2.34 -19.75
N ALA A 154 -0.32 -3.66 -19.55
CA ALA A 154 0.93 -4.40 -19.71
C ALA A 154 0.66 -5.81 -20.24
N ALA A 155 1.51 -6.27 -21.16
CA ALA A 155 1.40 -7.62 -21.69
C ALA A 155 1.50 -8.67 -20.58
N ARG A 156 0.72 -9.74 -20.69
CA ARG A 156 0.66 -10.84 -19.72
C ARG A 156 0.23 -10.42 -18.29
N ARG A 157 -0.40 -9.26 -18.14
CA ARG A 157 -0.80 -8.67 -16.85
C ARG A 157 -2.28 -8.27 -16.83
N THR A 158 -3.11 -8.80 -17.73
CA THR A 158 -4.51 -8.39 -17.91
C THR A 158 -5.29 -8.37 -16.60
N VAL A 159 -5.23 -9.48 -15.84
CA VAL A 159 -5.94 -9.57 -14.54
C VAL A 159 -5.36 -8.59 -13.52
N TYR A 160 -4.03 -8.51 -13.44
CA TYR A 160 -3.38 -7.59 -12.51
C TYR A 160 -3.71 -6.12 -12.82
N CYS A 161 -3.63 -5.71 -14.10
CA CYS A 161 -4.04 -4.37 -14.52
C CYS A 161 -5.50 -4.10 -14.14
N ALA A 162 -6.41 -5.04 -14.41
CA ALA A 162 -7.82 -4.90 -14.04
C ALA A 162 -7.99 -4.67 -12.53
N THR A 163 -7.26 -5.41 -11.67
CA THR A 163 -7.33 -5.22 -10.22
C THR A 163 -6.78 -3.87 -9.77
N LYS A 164 -5.72 -3.36 -10.42
CA LYS A 164 -5.14 -2.07 -10.07
C LYS A 164 -5.98 -0.89 -10.58
N HIS A 165 -6.61 -0.99 -11.75
CA HIS A 165 -7.63 -0.03 -12.21
C HIS A 165 -8.86 -0.02 -11.28
N ALA A 166 -9.32 -1.19 -10.82
CA ALA A 166 -10.38 -1.27 -9.82
C ALA A 166 -9.98 -0.55 -8.52
N MET A 167 -8.71 -0.71 -8.09
CA MET A 167 -8.19 -0.04 -6.90
C MET A 167 -8.20 1.50 -7.06
N GLU A 168 -7.80 2.03 -8.21
CA GLU A 168 -7.90 3.47 -8.51
C GLU A 168 -9.37 3.95 -8.47
N GLY A 169 -10.28 3.15 -9.01
CA GLY A 169 -11.71 3.46 -9.01
C GLY A 169 -12.29 3.55 -7.60
N PHE A 170 -12.11 2.52 -6.77
CA PHE A 170 -12.65 2.55 -5.42
C PHE A 170 -11.91 3.53 -4.48
N THR A 171 -10.62 3.85 -4.74
CA THR A 171 -9.91 4.89 -4.02
C THR A 171 -10.62 6.24 -4.14
N LYS A 172 -11.03 6.62 -5.35
CA LYS A 172 -11.76 7.87 -5.61
C LYS A 172 -13.13 7.89 -4.94
N SER A 173 -13.89 6.81 -5.06
CA SER A 173 -15.22 6.71 -4.45
C SER A 173 -15.16 6.76 -2.92
N MET A 174 -14.25 5.98 -2.32
CA MET A 174 -14.01 6.02 -0.87
C MET A 174 -13.59 7.42 -0.39
N ALA A 175 -12.75 8.13 -1.15
CA ALA A 175 -12.32 9.48 -0.81
C ALA A 175 -13.50 10.45 -0.69
N ILE A 176 -14.48 10.37 -1.60
CA ILE A 176 -15.68 11.20 -1.57
C ILE A 176 -16.54 10.86 -0.34
N GLU A 177 -16.79 9.56 -0.10
CA GLU A 177 -17.67 9.12 0.97
C GLU A 177 -17.09 9.34 2.37
N LEU A 178 -15.76 9.25 2.51
CA LEU A 178 -15.08 9.32 3.79
C LEU A 178 -14.57 10.74 4.16
N ALA A 179 -14.55 11.67 3.20
CA ALA A 179 -14.13 13.06 3.43
C ALA A 179 -14.93 13.77 4.55
N PRO A 180 -16.27 13.60 4.68
CA PRO A 180 -17.04 14.19 5.78
C PRO A 180 -16.59 13.71 7.18
N HIS A 181 -15.88 12.59 7.24
CA HIS A 181 -15.34 12.02 8.46
C HIS A 181 -13.86 12.36 8.69
N ASN A 182 -13.27 13.25 7.87
CA ASN A 182 -11.85 13.58 7.87
C ASN A 182 -10.94 12.35 7.66
N ILE A 183 -11.39 11.38 6.87
CA ILE A 183 -10.60 10.22 6.47
C ILE A 183 -10.21 10.41 5.01
N ARG A 184 -8.90 10.51 4.76
CA ARG A 184 -8.34 10.65 3.41
C ARG A 184 -8.07 9.26 2.83
N VAL A 185 -8.28 9.11 1.52
CA VAL A 185 -7.99 7.87 0.81
C VAL A 185 -7.23 8.20 -0.45
N ASN A 186 -6.01 7.68 -0.57
CA ASN A 186 -5.16 7.89 -1.74
C ASN A 186 -4.54 6.57 -2.20
N SER A 187 -4.05 6.52 -3.42
CA SER A 187 -3.25 5.42 -3.93
C SER A 187 -1.79 5.82 -4.10
N LEU A 188 -0.90 4.84 -3.97
CA LEU A 188 0.50 4.93 -4.33
C LEU A 188 0.77 3.93 -5.45
N GLY A 189 1.20 4.41 -6.61
CA GLY A 189 1.42 3.63 -7.82
C GLY A 189 2.90 3.46 -8.16
N PRO A 190 3.64 2.50 -7.58
CA PRO A 190 5.02 2.26 -7.95
C PRO A 190 5.14 1.54 -9.29
N THR A 191 6.28 1.72 -9.95
CA THR A 191 6.76 0.87 -11.03
C THR A 191 7.51 -0.36 -10.48
N PHE A 192 8.28 -1.02 -11.33
CA PHE A 192 9.14 -2.12 -10.92
C PHE A 192 10.25 -1.65 -9.98
N LEU A 193 10.30 -2.30 -8.83
CA LEU A 193 11.32 -2.08 -7.81
C LEU A 193 12.30 -3.24 -7.77
N GLU A 194 13.54 -2.96 -7.47
CA GLU A 194 14.52 -3.99 -7.21
C GLU A 194 14.29 -4.60 -5.83
N THR A 195 13.80 -5.83 -5.81
CA THR A 195 13.52 -6.58 -4.57
C THR A 195 13.98 -8.02 -4.73
N PRO A 196 14.16 -8.77 -3.63
CA PRO A 196 14.46 -10.20 -3.74
C PRO A 196 13.41 -10.99 -4.56
N MET A 197 12.16 -10.52 -4.59
CA MET A 197 11.08 -11.15 -5.36
C MET A 197 11.19 -10.85 -6.86
N THR A 198 11.62 -9.64 -7.23
CA THR A 198 11.65 -9.19 -8.63
C THR A 198 12.97 -9.51 -9.33
N ARG A 199 14.07 -9.66 -8.59
CA ARG A 199 15.40 -9.99 -9.16
C ARG A 199 15.37 -11.17 -10.14
N PRO A 200 14.74 -12.33 -9.85
CA PRO A 200 14.73 -13.44 -10.80
C PRO A 200 14.08 -13.11 -12.14
N PHE A 201 13.08 -12.21 -12.18
CA PHE A 201 12.45 -11.79 -13.44
C PHE A 201 13.41 -10.96 -14.30
N PHE A 202 14.36 -10.25 -13.70
CA PHE A 202 15.33 -9.40 -14.40
C PHE A 202 16.62 -10.13 -14.81
N GLU A 203 16.73 -11.43 -14.54
CA GLU A 203 17.72 -12.32 -15.14
C GLU A 203 17.43 -12.54 -16.64
N ASP A 204 16.15 -12.47 -17.04
CA ASP A 204 15.75 -12.37 -18.43
C ASP A 204 16.11 -10.99 -18.98
N LYS A 205 17.16 -10.95 -19.81
CA LYS A 205 17.70 -9.70 -20.40
C LYS A 205 16.65 -8.99 -21.27
N ALA A 206 15.88 -9.72 -22.07
CA ALA A 206 14.89 -9.14 -22.96
C ALA A 206 13.77 -8.48 -22.15
N PHE A 207 13.27 -9.15 -21.10
CA PHE A 207 12.30 -8.55 -20.19
C PHE A 207 12.86 -7.33 -19.45
N ARG A 208 14.12 -7.41 -19.01
CA ARG A 208 14.78 -6.28 -18.35
C ARG A 208 14.89 -5.07 -19.25
N GLU A 209 15.33 -5.25 -20.49
CA GLU A 209 15.42 -4.19 -21.50
C GLU A 209 14.04 -3.60 -21.82
N GLU A 210 13.03 -4.43 -22.00
CA GLU A 210 11.65 -3.97 -22.21
C GLU A 210 11.18 -3.09 -21.05
N VAL A 211 11.38 -3.50 -19.81
CA VAL A 211 10.98 -2.72 -18.63
C VAL A 211 11.75 -1.40 -18.55
N LEU A 212 13.08 -1.44 -18.72
CA LEU A 212 13.91 -0.25 -18.64
C LEU A 212 13.64 0.76 -19.76
N SER A 213 13.26 0.30 -20.96
CA SER A 213 12.88 1.20 -22.06
C SER A 213 11.66 2.07 -21.74
N LYS A 214 10.79 1.59 -20.86
CA LYS A 214 9.58 2.30 -20.43
C LYS A 214 9.83 3.23 -19.24
N ILE A 215 10.82 2.95 -18.40
CA ILE A 215 11.18 3.80 -17.25
C ILE A 215 12.11 4.92 -17.74
N LYS A 216 11.62 6.15 -17.84
CA LYS A 216 12.42 7.28 -18.42
C LYS A 216 13.66 7.61 -17.61
N LEU A 217 13.67 7.34 -16.30
CA LEU A 217 14.88 7.46 -15.47
C LEU A 217 15.90 6.35 -15.74
N GLY A 218 15.60 5.35 -16.60
CA GLY A 218 16.53 4.33 -17.10
C GLY A 218 16.98 3.29 -16.06
N ARG A 219 16.30 3.19 -14.92
CA ARG A 219 16.64 2.24 -13.85
C ARG A 219 15.38 1.75 -13.11
N LEU A 220 15.51 0.61 -12.45
CA LEU A 220 14.50 0.15 -11.51
C LEU A 220 14.46 1.07 -10.28
N GLY A 221 13.30 1.16 -9.65
CA GLY A 221 13.18 1.85 -8.37
C GLY A 221 13.74 1.01 -7.22
N GLN A 222 14.08 1.69 -6.11
CA GLN A 222 14.48 1.07 -4.85
C GLN A 222 13.35 1.21 -3.83
N LEU A 223 13.32 0.32 -2.82
CA LEU A 223 12.25 0.35 -1.79
C LEU A 223 12.25 1.66 -1.01
N GLU A 224 13.42 2.21 -0.75
CA GLU A 224 13.63 3.46 -0.02
C GLU A 224 12.98 4.66 -0.71
N GLU A 225 12.86 4.62 -2.04
CA GLU A 225 12.28 5.71 -2.83
C GLU A 225 10.76 5.83 -2.64
N LEU A 226 10.11 4.79 -2.10
CA LEU A 226 8.68 4.84 -1.77
C LEU A 226 8.40 5.38 -0.36
N THR A 227 9.37 5.30 0.55
CA THR A 227 9.16 5.55 1.98
C THR A 227 8.71 6.97 2.26
N GLY A 228 9.33 7.96 1.60
CA GLY A 228 8.94 9.36 1.74
C GLY A 228 7.51 9.64 1.30
N ALA A 229 7.07 9.03 0.19
CA ALA A 229 5.70 9.16 -0.30
C ALA A 229 4.67 8.51 0.66
N ILE A 230 5.01 7.38 1.26
CA ILE A 230 4.17 6.71 2.25
C ILE A 230 4.00 7.57 3.51
N VAL A 231 5.10 8.13 4.03
CA VAL A 231 5.06 9.03 5.18
C VAL A 231 4.29 10.33 4.84
N PHE A 232 4.49 10.89 3.65
CA PHE A 232 3.73 12.04 3.15
C PHE A 232 2.23 11.75 3.16
N LEU A 233 1.79 10.66 2.52
CA LEU A 233 0.37 10.29 2.45
C LEU A 233 -0.23 10.00 3.83
N ALA A 234 0.55 9.45 4.76
CA ALA A 234 0.11 9.13 6.11
C ALA A 234 -0.03 10.35 7.02
N SER A 235 0.75 11.40 6.78
CA SER A 235 0.92 12.55 7.68
C SER A 235 0.03 13.75 7.32
N ASP A 236 0.08 14.77 8.17
CA ASP A 236 -0.60 16.06 7.95
C ASP A 236 -0.01 16.86 6.79
N ALA A 237 1.20 16.50 6.30
CA ALA A 237 1.81 17.07 5.10
C ALA A 237 0.93 16.90 3.84
N SER A 238 0.04 15.91 3.83
CA SER A 238 -0.93 15.65 2.75
C SER A 238 -2.38 15.92 3.16
N SER A 239 -2.62 16.80 4.14
CA SER A 239 -3.96 17.02 4.74
C SER A 239 -5.05 17.43 3.74
N LEU A 240 -4.70 18.06 2.62
CA LEU A 240 -5.64 18.44 1.55
C LEU A 240 -5.73 17.39 0.42
N MET A 241 -4.97 16.29 0.51
CA MET A 241 -4.88 15.27 -0.55
C MET A 241 -5.79 14.08 -0.25
N THR A 242 -6.84 13.90 -1.04
CA THR A 242 -7.71 12.72 -1.03
C THR A 242 -8.22 12.40 -2.43
N GLY A 243 -8.43 11.10 -2.75
CA GLY A 243 -8.85 10.63 -4.07
C GLY A 243 -7.78 10.69 -5.15
N ALA A 244 -6.53 10.98 -4.77
CA ALA A 244 -5.43 11.16 -5.70
C ALA A 244 -4.60 9.87 -5.82
N ALA A 245 -3.97 9.70 -7.00
CA ALA A 245 -2.94 8.72 -7.25
C ALA A 245 -1.57 9.40 -7.23
N LEU A 246 -0.67 8.96 -6.34
CA LEU A 246 0.72 9.38 -6.34
C LEU A 246 1.54 8.31 -7.05
N VAL A 247 1.92 8.58 -8.30
CA VAL A 247 2.64 7.61 -9.14
C VAL A 247 4.14 7.83 -9.02
N LEU A 248 4.87 6.78 -8.63
CA LEU A 248 6.32 6.75 -8.49
C LEU A 248 6.90 5.71 -9.46
N ASP A 249 6.99 6.07 -10.73
CA ASP A 249 7.26 5.13 -11.82
C ASP A 249 8.45 5.49 -12.71
N GLY A 250 9.20 6.51 -12.34
CA GLY A 250 10.35 6.96 -13.12
C GLY A 250 9.98 7.49 -14.51
N GLY A 251 8.73 7.97 -14.68
CA GLY A 251 8.21 8.54 -15.91
C GLY A 251 7.59 7.51 -16.87
N TRP A 252 7.32 6.28 -16.43
CA TRP A 252 6.68 5.27 -17.27
C TRP A 252 5.33 5.72 -17.83
N THR A 253 4.48 6.34 -17.01
CA THR A 253 3.13 6.79 -17.39
C THR A 253 3.08 8.24 -17.88
N ALA A 254 4.23 8.89 -18.11
CA ALA A 254 4.28 10.27 -18.61
C ALA A 254 4.03 10.39 -20.11
N GLU A 255 3.93 9.27 -20.85
CA GLU A 255 3.61 9.17 -22.28
C GLU A 255 2.29 8.42 -22.50
#